data_70d63bd01196ce0a0b96eb775217d67d
#
_entry.id   70d63bd01196ce0a0b96eb775217d67d
#
_cell.length_a   1.000
_cell.length_b   1.000
_cell.length_c   1.000
_cell.angle_alpha   90.00
_cell.angle_beta   90.00
_cell.angle_gamma   90.00
#
_symmetry.space_group_name_H-M   'P 1'
#
loop_
_entity.id
_entity.type
_entity.pdbx_description
1 polymer ?
#
loop_
_entity_poly.entity_id
_entity_poly.type
_entity_poly.pdbx_seq_one_letter_code
_entity_poly.pdbx_strand_id
1 'polypeptide(L)'
;MRLRTLANLARLARDELDRCRLELAAIDDRLVELGARAAALRAELPTAIALGWELPGGPAPLGRWLAAAREREAALRREIEALTRRREQAVAALEAQLAAKRRQERLLERARAELAARAAEAERRRLDELATLRFAHAAGGASQNSGARVTVSPSSSGVTLI
;
A
#
# COMPACT_ATOMS: atom_id res chain seq x y z
N MET A 1 15.38 -1.71 -12.93
CA MET A 1 14.66 -2.48 -11.90
C MET A 1 13.40 -3.09 -12.51
N ARG A 2 13.13 -4.39 -12.32
CA ARG A 2 11.99 -5.05 -13.00
C ARG A 2 10.69 -4.70 -12.26
N LEU A 3 9.61 -4.36 -12.97
CA LEU A 3 8.28 -4.05 -12.40
C LEU A 3 7.78 -5.11 -11.40
N ARG A 4 8.06 -6.40 -11.69
CA ARG A 4 7.77 -7.52 -10.79
C ARG A 4 8.41 -7.36 -9.41
N THR A 5 9.66 -6.91 -9.34
CA THR A 5 10.37 -6.70 -8.07
C THR A 5 9.72 -5.59 -7.25
N LEU A 6 9.37 -4.46 -7.89
CA LEU A 6 8.65 -3.36 -7.23
C LEU A 6 7.26 -3.77 -6.75
N ALA A 7 6.54 -4.53 -7.55
CA ALA A 7 5.23 -5.06 -7.15
C ALA A 7 5.33 -6.01 -5.94
N ASN A 8 6.33 -6.88 -5.91
CA ASN A 8 6.58 -7.75 -4.76
C ASN A 8 6.97 -6.97 -3.50
N LEU A 9 7.82 -5.94 -3.63
CA LEU A 9 8.16 -5.06 -2.49
C LEU A 9 6.94 -4.31 -1.96
N ALA A 10 6.08 -3.81 -2.85
CA ALA A 10 4.84 -3.16 -2.43
C ALA A 10 3.87 -4.12 -1.71
N ARG A 11 3.85 -5.40 -2.12
CA ARG A 11 3.06 -6.43 -1.42
C ARG A 11 3.64 -6.73 -0.04
N LEU A 12 4.95 -6.97 0.05
CA LEU A 12 5.61 -7.22 1.33
C LEU A 12 5.40 -6.06 2.32
N ALA A 13 5.48 -4.80 1.83
CA ALA A 13 5.22 -3.64 2.68
C ALA A 13 3.77 -3.58 3.20
N ARG A 14 2.80 -4.11 2.47
CA ARG A 14 1.41 -4.25 2.95
C ARG A 14 1.30 -5.34 4.01
N ASP A 15 1.89 -6.51 3.75
CA ASP A 15 1.87 -7.65 4.68
C ASP A 15 2.51 -7.26 6.03
N GLU A 16 3.63 -6.52 6.01
CA GLU A 16 4.27 -5.99 7.22
C GLU A 16 3.39 -4.97 7.95
N LEU A 17 2.71 -4.08 7.21
CA LEU A 17 1.79 -3.13 7.79
C LEU A 17 0.64 -3.82 8.51
N ASP A 18 0.08 -4.88 7.92
CA ASP A 18 -1.04 -5.62 8.50
C ASP A 18 -0.59 -6.41 9.74
N ARG A 19 0.64 -6.92 9.78
CA ARG A 19 1.24 -7.51 11.01
C ARG A 19 1.37 -6.47 12.13
N CYS A 20 1.88 -5.27 11.83
CA CYS A 20 1.99 -4.20 12.83
C CYS A 20 0.61 -3.79 13.39
N ARG A 21 -0.43 -3.77 12.55
CA ARG A 21 -1.81 -3.49 12.99
C ARG A 21 -2.35 -4.56 13.92
N LEU A 22 -2.13 -5.83 13.60
CA LEU A 22 -2.55 -6.96 14.45
C LEU A 22 -1.82 -6.94 15.80
N GLU A 23 -0.51 -6.65 15.78
CA GLU A 23 0.26 -6.54 17.02
C GLU A 23 -0.26 -5.38 17.90
N LEU A 24 -0.55 -4.23 17.32
CA LEU A 24 -1.10 -3.08 18.04
C LEU A 24 -2.46 -3.41 18.65
N ALA A 25 -3.35 -4.04 17.88
CA ALA A 25 -4.67 -4.46 18.36
C ALA A 25 -4.55 -5.43 19.55
N ALA A 26 -3.66 -6.42 19.47
CA ALA A 26 -3.44 -7.35 20.57
C ALA A 26 -2.90 -6.68 21.86
N ILE A 27 -2.07 -5.64 21.71
CA ILE A 27 -1.59 -4.84 22.85
C ILE A 27 -2.74 -4.02 23.43
N ASP A 28 -3.58 -3.40 22.61
CA ASP A 28 -4.73 -2.61 23.04
C ASP A 28 -5.76 -3.49 23.78
N ASP A 29 -6.07 -4.67 23.26
CA ASP A 29 -6.95 -5.64 23.93
C ASP A 29 -6.40 -6.05 25.30
N ARG A 30 -5.10 -6.29 25.38
CA ARG A 30 -4.47 -6.64 26.67
C ARG A 30 -4.49 -5.48 27.68
N LEU A 31 -4.32 -4.25 27.22
CA LEU A 31 -4.43 -3.05 28.08
C LEU A 31 -5.86 -2.90 28.63
N VAL A 32 -6.87 -3.13 27.80
CA VAL A 32 -8.27 -3.13 28.23
C VAL A 32 -8.52 -4.21 29.30
N GLU A 33 -8.02 -5.44 29.10
CA GLU A 33 -8.16 -6.54 30.05
C GLU A 33 -7.50 -6.20 31.41
N LEU A 34 -6.26 -5.69 31.39
CA LEU A 34 -5.56 -5.30 32.61
C LEU A 34 -6.23 -4.13 33.33
N GLY A 35 -6.75 -3.16 32.56
CA GLY A 35 -7.53 -2.07 33.08
C GLY A 35 -8.79 -2.54 33.82
N ALA A 36 -9.51 -3.50 33.23
CA ALA A 36 -10.68 -4.11 33.84
C ALA A 36 -10.32 -4.86 35.15
N ARG A 37 -9.21 -5.63 35.14
CA ARG A 37 -8.71 -6.32 36.36
C ARG A 37 -8.32 -5.34 37.47
N ALA A 38 -7.65 -4.23 37.13
CA ALA A 38 -7.31 -3.20 38.09
C ALA A 38 -8.55 -2.50 38.68
N ALA A 39 -9.56 -2.24 37.84
CA ALA A 39 -10.83 -1.68 38.27
C ALA A 39 -11.59 -2.64 39.20
N ALA A 40 -11.67 -3.93 38.87
CA ALA A 40 -12.29 -4.94 39.70
C ALA A 40 -11.62 -5.03 41.10
N LEU A 41 -10.29 -5.09 41.14
CA LEU A 41 -9.55 -5.10 42.39
C LEU A 41 -9.85 -3.89 43.28
N ARG A 42 -9.95 -2.68 42.68
CA ARG A 42 -10.31 -1.47 43.41
C ARG A 42 -11.76 -1.48 43.91
N ALA A 43 -12.68 -2.07 43.15
CA ALA A 43 -14.09 -2.21 43.56
C ALA A 43 -14.28 -3.19 44.73
N GLU A 44 -13.41 -4.21 44.86
CA GLU A 44 -13.43 -5.16 45.96
C GLU A 44 -12.91 -4.55 47.28
N LEU A 45 -12.06 -3.54 47.25
CA LEU A 45 -11.43 -2.94 48.43
C LEU A 45 -12.42 -2.45 49.49
N PRO A 46 -13.46 -1.63 49.17
CA PRO A 46 -14.42 -1.12 50.16
C PRO A 46 -15.18 -2.25 50.85
N THR A 47 -15.61 -3.24 50.06
CA THR A 47 -16.38 -4.40 50.57
C THR A 47 -15.51 -5.25 51.48
N ALA A 48 -14.27 -5.54 51.09
CA ALA A 48 -13.34 -6.31 51.92
C ALA A 48 -12.98 -5.59 53.23
N ILE A 49 -12.86 -4.28 53.21
CA ILE A 49 -12.63 -3.46 54.42
C ILE A 49 -13.85 -3.56 55.36
N ALA A 50 -15.07 -3.40 54.85
CA ALA A 50 -16.29 -3.45 55.64
C ALA A 50 -16.47 -4.82 56.29
N LEU A 51 -16.30 -5.91 55.53
CA LEU A 51 -16.43 -7.28 56.04
C LEU A 51 -15.29 -7.68 56.97
N GLY A 52 -14.08 -7.16 56.73
CA GLY A 52 -12.88 -7.51 57.49
C GLY A 52 -12.93 -7.09 58.97
N TRP A 53 -13.72 -6.08 59.31
CA TRP A 53 -13.97 -5.70 60.71
C TRP A 53 -14.92 -6.64 61.45
N GLU A 54 -15.73 -7.39 60.73
CA GLU A 54 -16.73 -8.30 61.29
C GLU A 54 -16.19 -9.75 61.43
N LEU A 55 -14.98 -10.05 60.91
CA LEU A 55 -14.43 -11.41 60.91
C LEU A 55 -13.93 -11.85 62.28
N PRO A 56 -14.21 -13.10 62.67
CA PRO A 56 -13.61 -13.67 63.88
C PRO A 56 -12.09 -13.79 63.71
N GLY A 57 -11.36 -13.17 64.59
CA GLY A 57 -9.87 -13.12 64.57
C GLY A 57 -9.26 -11.70 64.48
N GLY A 58 -10.12 -10.66 64.40
CA GLY A 58 -9.69 -9.26 64.47
C GLY A 58 -9.03 -8.74 63.19
N PRO A 59 -8.34 -7.60 63.25
CA PRO A 59 -7.82 -6.88 62.09
C PRO A 59 -6.62 -7.55 61.37
N ALA A 60 -6.00 -8.59 61.95
CA ALA A 60 -4.77 -9.18 61.39
C ALA A 60 -5.01 -9.93 60.05
N PRO A 61 -6.09 -10.66 59.82
CA PRO A 61 -6.40 -11.22 58.47
C PRO A 61 -6.64 -10.15 57.42
N LEU A 62 -7.35 -9.08 57.78
CA LEU A 62 -7.57 -7.93 56.89
C LEU A 62 -6.28 -7.25 56.49
N GLY A 63 -5.35 -7.05 57.44
CA GLY A 63 -4.05 -6.45 57.15
C GLY A 63 -3.23 -7.24 56.11
N ARG A 64 -3.21 -8.57 56.22
CA ARG A 64 -2.55 -9.46 55.26
C ARG A 64 -3.21 -9.41 53.90
N TRP A 65 -4.53 -9.40 53.85
CA TRP A 65 -5.28 -9.30 52.59
C TRP A 65 -5.00 -7.95 51.90
N LEU A 66 -5.02 -6.82 52.66
CA LEU A 66 -4.71 -5.49 52.13
C LEU A 66 -3.27 -5.41 51.60
N ALA A 67 -2.31 -6.00 52.27
CA ALA A 67 -0.92 -6.06 51.76
C ALA A 67 -0.85 -6.80 50.42
N ALA A 68 -1.48 -7.97 50.34
CA ALA A 68 -1.55 -8.78 49.12
C ALA A 68 -2.30 -8.02 47.97
N ALA A 69 -3.37 -7.28 48.28
CA ALA A 69 -4.10 -6.48 47.30
C ALA A 69 -3.23 -5.31 46.75
N ARG A 70 -2.47 -4.66 47.64
CA ARG A 70 -1.48 -3.60 47.20
C ARG A 70 -0.41 -4.16 46.30
N GLU A 71 0.14 -5.33 46.64
CA GLU A 71 1.14 -5.99 45.78
C GLU A 71 0.58 -6.35 44.39
N ARG A 72 -0.65 -6.86 44.34
CA ARG A 72 -1.36 -7.16 43.08
C ARG A 72 -1.60 -5.88 42.27
N GLU A 73 -2.06 -4.82 42.92
CA GLU A 73 -2.26 -3.52 42.25
C GLU A 73 -0.94 -2.97 41.70
N ALA A 74 0.14 -3.03 42.47
CA ALA A 74 1.46 -2.61 42.02
C ALA A 74 2.00 -3.46 40.85
N ALA A 75 1.73 -4.78 40.85
CA ALA A 75 2.07 -5.64 39.74
C ALA A 75 1.28 -5.30 38.46
N LEU A 76 -0.06 -5.13 38.57
CA LEU A 76 -0.89 -4.69 37.45
C LEU A 76 -0.46 -3.35 36.88
N ARG A 77 -0.15 -2.38 37.74
CA ARG A 77 0.34 -1.06 37.33
C ARG A 77 1.64 -1.18 36.51
N ARG A 78 2.60 -1.99 36.98
CA ARG A 78 3.87 -2.23 36.25
C ARG A 78 3.63 -2.89 34.90
N GLU A 79 2.71 -3.86 34.81
CA GLU A 79 2.36 -4.51 33.54
C GLU A 79 1.72 -3.54 32.58
N ILE A 80 0.78 -2.70 33.04
CA ILE A 80 0.14 -1.66 32.25
C ILE A 80 1.18 -0.65 31.71
N GLU A 81 2.09 -0.18 32.56
CA GLU A 81 3.17 0.75 32.16
C GLU A 81 4.09 0.12 31.09
N ALA A 82 4.46 -1.15 31.27
CA ALA A 82 5.30 -1.86 30.29
C ALA A 82 4.59 -2.02 28.94
N LEU A 83 3.30 -2.39 28.95
CA LEU A 83 2.49 -2.51 27.72
C LEU A 83 2.23 -1.15 27.07
N THR A 84 2.04 -0.08 27.84
CA THR A 84 1.88 1.27 27.30
C THR A 84 3.15 1.70 26.55
N ARG A 85 4.32 1.46 27.10
CA ARG A 85 5.59 1.71 26.38
C ARG A 85 5.73 0.86 25.13
N ARG A 86 5.32 -0.41 25.19
CA ARG A 86 5.31 -1.30 24.01
C ARG A 86 4.32 -0.83 22.95
N ARG A 87 3.15 -0.31 23.36
CA ARG A 87 2.17 0.32 22.48
C ARG A 87 2.75 1.53 21.72
N GLU A 88 3.46 2.42 22.43
CA GLU A 88 4.12 3.57 21.83
C GLU A 88 5.15 3.15 20.75
N GLN A 89 5.95 2.12 21.06
CA GLN A 89 6.89 1.54 20.09
C GLN A 89 6.18 0.91 18.88
N ALA A 90 5.06 0.21 19.09
CA ALA A 90 4.28 -0.39 18.02
C ALA A 90 3.62 0.68 17.13
N VAL A 91 3.14 1.80 17.70
CA VAL A 91 2.64 2.95 16.94
C VAL A 91 3.73 3.55 16.07
N ALA A 92 4.91 3.80 16.62
CA ALA A 92 6.04 4.34 15.86
C ALA A 92 6.47 3.38 14.71
N ALA A 93 6.47 2.07 14.97
CA ALA A 93 6.75 1.06 13.95
C ALA A 93 5.67 1.07 12.84
N LEU A 94 4.40 1.19 13.20
CA LEU A 94 3.29 1.29 12.26
C LEU A 94 3.42 2.52 11.35
N GLU A 95 3.77 3.68 11.91
CA GLU A 95 4.00 4.91 11.14
C GLU A 95 5.18 4.77 10.17
N ALA A 96 6.27 4.15 10.62
CA ALA A 96 7.42 3.87 9.76
C ALA A 96 7.06 2.94 8.59
N GLN A 97 6.26 1.89 8.84
CA GLN A 97 5.77 0.98 7.80
C GLN A 97 4.80 1.65 6.84
N LEU A 98 3.93 2.54 7.32
CA LEU A 98 3.05 3.37 6.47
C LEU A 98 3.88 4.26 5.53
N ALA A 99 4.93 4.90 6.04
CA ALA A 99 5.82 5.71 5.22
C ALA A 99 6.60 4.87 4.20
N ALA A 100 7.04 3.66 4.56
CA ALA A 100 7.69 2.72 3.66
C ALA A 100 6.74 2.27 2.54
N LYS A 101 5.52 1.85 2.88
CA LYS A 101 4.47 1.48 1.91
C LYS A 101 4.22 2.60 0.90
N ARG A 102 4.01 3.85 1.36
CA ARG A 102 3.78 5.01 0.48
C ARG A 102 4.96 5.28 -0.46
N ARG A 103 6.19 5.05 0.01
CA ARG A 103 7.40 5.15 -0.84
C ARG A 103 7.41 4.10 -1.93
N GLN A 104 7.14 2.84 -1.58
CA GLN A 104 7.10 1.73 -2.54
C GLN A 104 6.00 1.90 -3.60
N GLU A 105 4.81 2.32 -3.19
CA GLU A 105 3.70 2.59 -4.10
C GLU A 105 4.05 3.70 -5.11
N ARG A 106 4.62 4.81 -4.64
CA ARG A 106 5.09 5.89 -5.53
C ARG A 106 6.17 5.45 -6.52
N LEU A 107 7.11 4.60 -6.09
CA LEU A 107 8.12 4.04 -6.99
C LEU A 107 7.50 3.14 -8.06
N LEU A 108 6.53 2.32 -7.68
CA LEU A 108 5.81 1.45 -8.60
C LEU A 108 4.99 2.25 -9.63
N GLU A 109 4.30 3.29 -9.20
CA GLU A 109 3.54 4.20 -10.07
C GLU A 109 4.45 4.91 -11.07
N ARG A 110 5.59 5.46 -10.62
CA ARG A 110 6.59 6.09 -11.51
C ARG A 110 7.12 5.10 -12.54
N ALA A 111 7.50 3.90 -12.13
CA ALA A 111 7.98 2.88 -13.04
C ALA A 111 6.94 2.45 -14.08
N ARG A 112 5.67 2.39 -13.70
CA ARG A 112 4.56 2.13 -14.63
C ARG A 112 4.35 3.27 -15.62
N ALA A 113 4.37 4.51 -15.14
CA ALA A 113 4.23 5.69 -15.97
C ALA A 113 5.38 5.80 -17.00
N GLU A 114 6.64 5.56 -16.59
CA GLU A 114 7.79 5.55 -17.49
C GLU A 114 7.66 4.48 -18.59
N LEU A 115 7.20 3.28 -18.23
CA LEU A 115 6.99 2.21 -19.22
C LEU A 115 5.87 2.55 -20.19
N ALA A 116 4.78 3.12 -19.71
CA ALA A 116 3.67 3.58 -20.56
C ALA A 116 4.14 4.71 -21.52
N ALA A 117 4.92 5.65 -21.04
CA ALA A 117 5.48 6.72 -21.87
C ALA A 117 6.42 6.18 -22.96
N ARG A 118 7.30 5.23 -22.62
CA ARG A 118 8.19 4.57 -23.60
C ARG A 118 7.40 3.77 -24.63
N ALA A 119 6.35 3.08 -24.23
CA ALA A 119 5.49 2.36 -25.16
C ALA A 119 4.75 3.30 -26.11
N ALA A 120 4.20 4.41 -25.61
CA ALA A 120 3.55 5.42 -26.42
C ALA A 120 4.51 6.10 -27.41
N GLU A 121 5.75 6.36 -26.99
CA GLU A 121 6.78 6.92 -27.86
C GLU A 121 7.19 5.92 -28.97
N ALA A 122 7.38 4.65 -28.62
CA ALA A 122 7.67 3.60 -29.60
C ALA A 122 6.55 3.46 -30.62
N GLU A 123 5.31 3.54 -30.20
CA GLU A 123 4.15 3.48 -31.10
C GLU A 123 4.07 4.70 -32.03
N ARG A 124 4.34 5.91 -31.50
CA ARG A 124 4.43 7.13 -32.35
C ARG A 124 5.50 6.96 -33.44
N ARG A 125 6.70 6.50 -33.07
CA ARG A 125 7.78 6.26 -34.06
C ARG A 125 7.37 5.27 -35.13
N ARG A 126 6.69 4.17 -34.76
CA ARG A 126 6.14 3.20 -35.71
C ARG A 126 5.14 3.84 -36.67
N LEU A 127 4.23 4.64 -36.17
CA LEU A 127 3.25 5.33 -36.98
C LEU A 127 3.91 6.35 -37.94
N ASP A 128 4.91 7.07 -37.48
CA ASP A 128 5.69 8.03 -38.31
C ASP A 128 6.47 7.30 -39.41
N GLU A 129 7.08 6.15 -39.11
CA GLU A 129 7.76 5.32 -40.11
C GLU A 129 6.77 4.78 -41.16
N LEU A 130 5.59 4.30 -40.74
CA LEU A 130 4.55 3.84 -41.66
C LEU A 130 3.99 4.98 -42.52
N ALA A 131 3.82 6.16 -41.96
CA ALA A 131 3.39 7.37 -42.71
C ALA A 131 4.41 7.75 -43.77
N THR A 132 5.71 7.75 -43.40
CA THR A 132 6.81 8.08 -44.34
C THR A 132 6.89 7.06 -45.49
N LEU A 133 6.75 5.78 -45.19
CA LEU A 133 6.73 4.72 -46.20
C LEU A 133 5.53 4.86 -47.15
N ARG A 134 4.36 5.14 -46.64
CA ARG A 134 3.15 5.36 -47.46
C ARG A 134 3.30 6.57 -48.36
N PHE A 135 3.87 7.66 -47.86
CA PHE A 135 4.13 8.86 -48.64
C PHE A 135 5.16 8.61 -49.74
N ALA A 136 6.23 7.89 -49.45
CA ALA A 136 7.24 7.51 -50.45
C ALA A 136 6.65 6.63 -51.55
N HIS A 137 5.81 5.66 -51.24
CA HIS A 137 5.11 4.83 -52.21
C HIS A 137 4.13 5.64 -53.08
N ALA A 138 3.38 6.55 -52.48
CA ALA A 138 2.47 7.43 -53.22
C ALA A 138 3.21 8.37 -54.22
N ALA A 139 4.36 8.95 -53.79
CA ALA A 139 5.19 9.77 -54.62
C ALA A 139 5.86 8.98 -55.76
N GLY A 140 6.36 7.74 -55.49
CA GLY A 140 6.96 6.88 -56.51
C GLY A 140 5.97 6.39 -57.53
N GLY A 141 4.70 6.10 -57.16
CA GLY A 141 3.62 5.71 -58.06
C GLY A 141 3.16 6.83 -58.98
N ALA A 142 3.18 8.05 -58.53
CA ALA A 142 2.85 9.24 -59.36
C ALA A 142 3.90 9.51 -60.44
N SER A 143 5.19 9.22 -60.19
CA SER A 143 6.26 9.39 -61.16
C SER A 143 6.26 8.39 -62.31
N GLN A 144 5.75 7.15 -62.09
CA GLN A 144 5.68 6.13 -63.12
C GLN A 144 4.49 6.32 -64.08
N ASN A 145 3.44 7.01 -63.68
CA ASN A 145 2.25 7.23 -64.52
C ASN A 145 2.37 8.47 -65.42
N SER A 146 3.42 9.29 -65.29
CA SER A 146 3.68 10.49 -66.12
C SER A 146 4.45 10.18 -67.40
N GLY A 147 4.96 8.94 -67.59
CA GLY A 147 5.78 8.55 -68.74
C GLY A 147 5.03 7.89 -69.93
N ALA A 148 3.73 7.58 -69.79
CA ALA A 148 2.97 6.93 -70.83
C ALA A 148 2.07 7.90 -71.60
N ARG A 149 2.64 8.96 -72.15
CA ARG A 149 2.00 9.77 -73.19
C ARG A 149 2.25 9.09 -74.53
N VAL A 150 1.34 8.21 -74.94
CA VAL A 150 1.29 7.65 -76.31
C VAL A 150 1.02 8.80 -77.28
N THR A 151 2.03 9.14 -78.07
CA THR A 151 1.87 9.99 -79.24
C THR A 151 1.17 9.21 -80.32
N VAL A 152 -0.12 9.39 -80.43
CA VAL A 152 -0.87 8.91 -81.62
C VAL A 152 -0.67 9.95 -82.72
N SER A 153 0.12 9.59 -83.73
CA SER A 153 0.25 10.33 -84.98
C SER A 153 -0.99 10.16 -85.84
N PRO A 154 -1.60 11.19 -86.36
CA PRO A 154 -2.67 11.02 -87.33
C PRO A 154 -2.09 10.70 -88.72
N SER A 155 -2.32 9.49 -89.18
CA SER A 155 -2.08 9.11 -90.58
C SER A 155 -3.14 9.77 -91.45
N SER A 156 -2.69 10.65 -92.29
CA SER A 156 -3.40 11.23 -93.47
C SER A 156 -3.63 10.11 -94.50
N SER A 157 -4.85 9.83 -94.79
CA SER A 157 -5.20 9.06 -96.05
C SER A 157 -6.24 9.82 -96.85
N GLY A 158 -5.77 10.37 -97.90
CA GLY A 158 -6.60 11.02 -98.91
C GLY A 158 -7.48 9.97 -99.67
N VAL A 159 -8.69 10.33 -99.93
CA VAL A 159 -9.53 9.62 -100.88
C VAL A 159 -9.92 10.59 -102.01
N THR A 160 -9.49 10.18 -103.16
CA THR A 160 -9.79 10.82 -104.46
C THR A 160 -11.18 10.27 -104.91
N LEU A 161 -11.94 11.20 -105.52
CA LEU A 161 -13.24 11.00 -106.22
C LEU A 161 -13.13 10.05 -107.35
N ILE A 162 -14.23 9.35 -107.65
CA ILE A 162 -15.06 9.43 -108.82
C ILE A 162 -16.47 9.00 -108.43
#